data_aa20156e9a7f0efab9db1f49470de32f
#
_entry.id   aa20156e9a7f0efab9db1f49470de32f
#
_cell.length_a   1.000
_cell.length_b   1.000
_cell.length_c   1.000
_cell.angle_alpha   90.00
_cell.angle_beta   90.00
_cell.angle_gamma   90.00
#
_symmetry.space_group_name_H-M   'P 1'
#
loop_
_entity.id
_entity.type
_entity.pdbx_description
1 polymer ?
#
loop_
_entity_poly.entity_id
_entity_poly.type
_entity_poly.pdbx_seq_one_letter_code
_entity_poly.pdbx_strand_id
1 'polypeptide(L)'
;VRKQQGMTEPMISREAYIAMVGKEVGVSDWHLVDQARIDAFAAATEDHQFIHVDPARARETPFGTTIAHGFLTMSLLSVFSYEALPKLADVAMGVNYGTDKLRFISPVKAGSRLRGRFVLTEATLRKPNELFTRTSATVEIEGEDKPALVADWLGLVYFN
;
A
#
# COMPACT_ATOMS: atom_id res chain seq x y z
N VAL A 1 19.70 -16.01 9.99
CA VAL A 1 18.43 -16.70 9.96
C VAL A 1 18.10 -16.95 8.50
N ARG A 2 18.04 -18.23 8.10
CA ARG A 2 17.82 -18.68 6.71
C ARG A 2 16.44 -18.27 6.25
N LYS A 3 16.35 -17.49 5.15
CA LYS A 3 15.13 -17.39 4.35
C LYS A 3 14.76 -18.80 3.90
N GLN A 4 13.59 -19.27 4.30
CA GLN A 4 13.00 -20.47 3.72
C GLN A 4 12.80 -20.22 2.23
N GLN A 5 13.39 -21.08 1.41
CA GLN A 5 13.26 -21.08 -0.03
C GLN A 5 11.77 -21.28 -0.40
N GLY A 6 11.30 -20.37 -1.23
CA GLY A 6 9.97 -20.19 -1.72
C GLY A 6 9.26 -21.45 -2.18
N MET A 7 8.16 -21.70 -1.53
CA MET A 7 6.98 -22.16 -2.23
C MET A 7 6.45 -20.93 -3.00
N THR A 8 6.60 -20.93 -4.32
CA THR A 8 5.90 -19.94 -5.16
C THR A 8 4.40 -20.20 -4.94
N GLU A 9 3.73 -19.21 -4.36
CA GLU A 9 2.26 -19.29 -4.25
C GLU A 9 1.68 -19.59 -5.65
N PRO A 10 0.74 -20.56 -5.74
CA PRO A 10 0.18 -20.92 -7.03
C PRO A 10 -0.54 -19.72 -7.64
N MET A 11 -0.25 -19.44 -8.92
CA MET A 11 -1.00 -18.43 -9.67
C MET A 11 -2.45 -18.88 -9.82
N ILE A 12 -3.37 -17.92 -9.69
CA ILE A 12 -4.80 -18.16 -9.87
C ILE A 12 -5.29 -17.60 -11.21
N SER A 13 -6.38 -18.14 -11.73
CA SER A 13 -7.00 -17.59 -12.94
C SER A 13 -7.69 -16.26 -12.65
N ARG A 14 -7.94 -15.46 -13.68
CA ARG A 14 -8.71 -14.23 -13.56
C ARG A 14 -10.15 -14.48 -13.08
N GLU A 15 -10.76 -15.60 -13.47
CA GLU A 15 -12.09 -15.99 -13.03
C GLU A 15 -12.10 -16.30 -11.53
N ALA A 16 -11.09 -17.01 -11.03
CA ALA A 16 -10.92 -17.27 -9.62
C ALA A 16 -10.71 -15.97 -8.82
N TYR A 17 -9.95 -15.02 -9.37
CA TYR A 17 -9.76 -13.71 -8.74
C TYR A 17 -11.07 -12.90 -8.72
N ILE A 18 -11.81 -12.83 -9.82
CA ILE A 18 -13.12 -12.17 -9.89
C ILE A 18 -14.10 -12.76 -8.87
N ALA A 19 -14.06 -14.06 -8.64
CA ALA A 19 -14.90 -14.73 -7.63
C ALA A 19 -14.53 -14.37 -6.17
N MET A 20 -13.43 -13.66 -5.96
CA MET A 20 -13.02 -13.13 -4.63
C MET A 20 -13.64 -11.77 -4.31
N VAL A 21 -14.41 -11.16 -5.19
CA VAL A 21 -15.09 -9.88 -4.90
C VAL A 21 -15.92 -9.99 -3.63
N GLY A 22 -15.76 -9.01 -2.74
CA GLY A 22 -16.35 -8.95 -1.41
C GLY A 22 -15.51 -9.60 -0.31
N LYS A 23 -14.35 -10.19 -0.63
CA LYS A 23 -13.49 -10.87 0.33
C LYS A 23 -12.19 -10.10 0.58
N GLU A 24 -11.60 -10.31 1.78
CA GLU A 24 -10.21 -9.97 2.01
C GLU A 24 -9.32 -10.85 1.11
N VAL A 25 -8.47 -10.20 0.34
CA VAL A 25 -7.59 -10.85 -0.63
C VAL A 25 -6.14 -10.93 -0.16
N GLY A 26 -5.81 -10.25 0.93
CA GLY A 26 -4.52 -10.40 1.58
C GLY A 26 -4.15 -9.28 2.53
N VAL A 27 -3.08 -9.56 3.28
CA VAL A 27 -2.42 -8.62 4.22
C VAL A 27 -0.92 -8.77 4.01
N SER A 28 -0.21 -7.64 3.86
CA SER A 28 1.24 -7.66 3.67
C SER A 28 2.01 -7.92 4.97
N ASP A 29 3.31 -8.12 4.86
CA ASP A 29 4.23 -8.03 5.99
C ASP A 29 4.32 -6.59 6.52
N TRP A 30 4.93 -6.45 7.71
CA TRP A 30 5.20 -5.17 8.33
C TRP A 30 6.46 -4.51 7.76
N HIS A 31 6.35 -3.26 7.34
CA HIS A 31 7.44 -2.45 6.78
C HIS A 31 7.79 -1.28 7.69
N LEU A 32 9.08 -1.14 7.99
CA LEU A 32 9.60 -0.01 8.77
C LEU A 32 9.58 1.28 7.92
N VAL A 33 9.07 2.35 8.50
CA VAL A 33 9.13 3.72 7.96
C VAL A 33 10.01 4.54 8.91
N ASP A 34 11.31 4.43 8.71
CA ASP A 34 12.32 5.19 9.46
C ASP A 34 12.57 6.57 8.86
N GLN A 35 13.38 7.39 9.55
CA GLN A 35 13.74 8.72 9.09
C GLN A 35 14.46 8.68 7.73
N ALA A 36 15.32 7.69 7.48
CA ALA A 36 16.04 7.59 6.22
C ALA A 36 15.10 7.41 5.03
N ARG A 37 14.03 6.62 5.19
CA ARG A 37 12.99 6.44 4.16
C ARG A 37 12.20 7.74 3.93
N ILE A 38 11.88 8.48 4.99
CA ILE A 38 11.20 9.77 4.92
C ILE A 38 12.08 10.79 4.20
N ASP A 39 13.36 10.88 4.54
CA ASP A 39 14.32 11.79 3.91
C ASP A 39 14.51 11.47 2.41
N ALA A 40 14.57 10.18 2.06
CA ALA A 40 14.66 9.75 0.66
C ALA A 40 13.41 10.16 -0.15
N PHE A 41 12.22 10.04 0.45
CA PHE A 41 10.98 10.49 -0.19
C PHE A 41 10.95 12.01 -0.33
N ALA A 42 11.34 12.75 0.70
CA ALA A 42 11.45 14.22 0.65
C ALA A 42 12.40 14.68 -0.48
N ALA A 43 13.55 14.02 -0.62
CA ALA A 43 14.50 14.32 -1.69
C ALA A 43 13.93 14.00 -3.09
N ALA A 44 13.19 12.91 -3.23
CA ALA A 44 12.60 12.49 -4.52
C ALA A 44 11.43 13.39 -4.97
N THR A 45 10.71 14.00 -4.03
CA THR A 45 9.51 14.83 -4.28
C THR A 45 9.74 16.32 -4.07
N GLU A 46 10.90 16.70 -3.52
CA GLU A 46 11.25 18.08 -3.13
C GLU A 46 10.34 18.63 -2.01
N ASP A 47 9.60 17.77 -1.31
CA ASP A 47 8.79 18.15 -0.14
C ASP A 47 9.62 18.05 1.14
N HIS A 48 10.30 19.15 1.46
CA HIS A 48 11.16 19.29 2.63
C HIS A 48 10.48 20.03 3.80
N GLN A 49 9.15 19.91 3.94
CA GLN A 49 8.47 20.50 5.10
C GLN A 49 9.10 19.98 6.40
N PHE A 50 9.35 20.89 7.35
CA PHE A 50 10.12 20.58 8.57
C PHE A 50 9.55 19.45 9.41
N ILE A 51 8.22 19.24 9.37
CA ILE A 51 7.56 18.14 10.09
C ILE A 51 8.02 16.75 9.64
N HIS A 52 8.65 16.66 8.46
CA HIS A 52 9.16 15.41 7.89
C HIS A 52 10.68 15.27 8.08
N VAL A 53 11.44 16.36 7.95
CA VAL A 53 12.89 16.30 7.80
C VAL A 53 13.69 16.97 8.91
N ASP A 54 13.04 17.64 9.88
CA ASP A 54 13.71 18.33 10.99
C ASP A 54 13.22 17.77 12.34
N PRO A 55 13.91 16.76 12.91
CA PRO A 55 13.50 16.16 14.19
C PRO A 55 13.48 17.15 15.35
N ALA A 56 14.35 18.16 15.36
CA ALA A 56 14.39 19.15 16.44
C ALA A 56 13.15 20.03 16.43
N ARG A 57 12.78 20.58 15.27
CA ARG A 57 11.57 21.39 15.13
C ARG A 57 10.29 20.56 15.24
N ALA A 58 10.29 19.33 14.70
CA ALA A 58 9.12 18.46 14.76
C ALA A 58 8.77 18.04 16.18
N ARG A 59 9.74 17.98 17.09
CA ARG A 59 9.53 17.68 18.51
C ARG A 59 8.64 18.73 19.21
N GLU A 60 8.67 19.97 18.75
CA GLU A 60 7.87 21.08 19.29
C GLU A 60 6.42 21.06 18.76
N THR A 61 6.10 20.17 17.83
CA THR A 61 4.75 20.01 17.28
C THR A 61 3.93 19.03 18.13
N PRO A 62 2.59 18.99 17.96
CA PRO A 62 1.74 17.99 18.62
C PRO A 62 2.12 16.54 18.30
N PHE A 63 2.89 16.29 17.23
CA PHE A 63 3.36 14.96 16.87
C PHE A 63 4.51 14.47 17.78
N GLY A 64 5.31 15.39 18.34
CA GLY A 64 6.44 15.10 19.23
C GLY A 64 7.66 14.47 18.53
N THR A 65 7.58 14.27 17.24
CA THR A 65 8.64 13.71 16.37
C THR A 65 8.31 14.02 14.92
N THR A 66 9.22 13.68 14.00
CA THR A 66 8.92 13.72 12.57
C THR A 66 7.87 12.67 12.19
N ILE A 67 7.10 12.98 11.16
CA ILE A 67 6.09 12.10 10.59
C ILE A 67 6.36 11.87 9.10
N ALA A 68 5.96 10.72 8.60
CA ALA A 68 6.01 10.43 7.16
C ALA A 68 5.05 11.32 6.37
N HIS A 69 5.41 11.63 5.14
CA HIS A 69 4.49 12.22 4.17
C HIS A 69 3.29 11.28 3.96
N GLY A 70 2.10 11.83 3.88
CA GLY A 70 0.92 11.04 3.53
C GLY A 70 1.10 10.32 2.19
N PHE A 71 1.70 10.99 1.21
CA PHE A 71 2.00 10.41 -0.10
C PHE A 71 3.07 9.32 -0.05
N LEU A 72 4.02 9.34 0.88
CA LEU A 72 4.90 8.19 1.12
C LEU A 72 4.08 6.98 1.57
N THR A 73 3.20 7.15 2.55
CA THR A 73 2.31 6.08 3.04
C THR A 73 1.46 5.50 1.91
N MET A 74 0.89 6.36 1.06
CA MET A 74 0.13 5.95 -0.12
C MET A 74 1.00 5.18 -1.12
N SER A 75 2.21 5.65 -1.39
CA SER A 75 3.14 5.00 -2.33
C SER A 75 3.53 3.58 -1.91
N LEU A 76 3.51 3.28 -0.60
CA LEU A 76 3.78 1.95 -0.08
C LEU A 76 2.66 0.94 -0.39
N LEU A 77 1.47 1.37 -0.82
CA LEU A 77 0.43 0.45 -1.28
C LEU A 77 0.94 -0.50 -2.37
N SER A 78 1.87 -0.05 -3.22
CA SER A 78 2.46 -0.89 -4.26
C SER A 78 3.23 -2.07 -3.69
N VAL A 79 4.15 -1.85 -2.75
CA VAL A 79 4.92 -2.95 -2.14
C VAL A 79 4.01 -3.86 -1.31
N PHE A 80 3.07 -3.29 -0.57
CA PHE A 80 2.10 -4.07 0.20
C PHE A 80 1.26 -4.99 -0.70
N SER A 81 0.85 -4.49 -1.87
CA SER A 81 0.07 -5.29 -2.81
C SER A 81 0.87 -6.42 -3.44
N TYR A 82 2.16 -6.22 -3.74
CA TYR A 82 3.01 -7.29 -4.28
C TYR A 82 3.18 -8.47 -3.32
N GLU A 83 3.06 -8.21 -2.02
CA GLU A 83 3.15 -9.25 -0.99
C GLU A 83 1.80 -9.87 -0.66
N ALA A 84 0.75 -9.06 -0.65
CA ALA A 84 -0.56 -9.44 -0.13
C ALA A 84 -1.50 -10.02 -1.18
N LEU A 85 -1.48 -9.50 -2.42
CA LEU A 85 -2.47 -9.89 -3.43
C LEU A 85 -2.12 -11.23 -4.10
N PRO A 86 -3.14 -12.05 -4.39
CA PRO A 86 -2.93 -13.27 -5.16
C PRO A 86 -2.27 -12.98 -6.51
N LYS A 87 -1.34 -13.84 -6.90
CA LYS A 87 -0.67 -13.74 -8.20
C LYS A 87 -1.59 -14.29 -9.28
N LEU A 88 -1.96 -13.46 -10.24
CA LEU A 88 -2.75 -13.89 -11.39
C LEU A 88 -1.87 -14.50 -12.47
N ALA A 89 -2.38 -15.54 -13.14
CA ALA A 89 -1.77 -16.12 -14.33
C ALA A 89 -1.91 -15.19 -15.54
N ASP A 90 -0.99 -15.31 -16.49
CA ASP A 90 -1.00 -14.66 -17.80
C ASP A 90 -1.02 -13.12 -17.78
N VAL A 91 -0.61 -12.51 -16.68
CA VAL A 91 -0.52 -11.06 -16.55
C VAL A 91 0.67 -10.52 -17.36
N ALA A 92 0.39 -9.62 -18.30
CA ALA A 92 1.39 -8.84 -19.01
C ALA A 92 1.89 -7.67 -18.16
N MET A 93 0.98 -6.91 -17.51
CA MET A 93 1.32 -5.80 -16.61
C MET A 93 0.14 -5.41 -15.73
N GLY A 94 0.45 -4.82 -14.56
CA GLY A 94 -0.48 -4.10 -13.70
C GLY A 94 -0.17 -2.61 -13.69
N VAL A 95 -1.21 -1.77 -13.69
CA VAL A 95 -1.06 -0.31 -13.68
C VAL A 95 -1.90 0.30 -12.57
N ASN A 96 -1.30 1.21 -11.80
CA ASN A 96 -2.04 2.06 -10.88
C ASN A 96 -2.92 3.01 -11.69
N TYR A 97 -4.23 2.90 -11.51
CA TYR A 97 -5.19 3.71 -12.26
C TYR A 97 -5.62 4.96 -11.49
N GLY A 98 -5.62 4.89 -10.17
CA GLY A 98 -5.95 5.99 -9.30
C GLY A 98 -6.48 5.54 -7.95
N THR A 99 -7.05 6.47 -7.21
CA THR A 99 -7.72 6.21 -5.94
C THR A 99 -8.98 7.04 -5.84
N ASP A 100 -10.02 6.45 -5.25
CA ASP A 100 -11.18 7.18 -4.75
C ASP A 100 -11.15 7.19 -3.22
N LYS A 101 -11.84 8.16 -2.59
CA LYS A 101 -12.06 8.23 -1.14
C LYS A 101 -10.78 8.13 -0.29
N LEU A 102 -9.64 8.56 -0.82
CA LEU A 102 -8.38 8.60 -0.08
C LEU A 102 -8.50 9.52 1.15
N ARG A 103 -8.12 8.99 2.33
CA ARG A 103 -8.00 9.75 3.58
C ARG A 103 -6.76 9.32 4.34
N PHE A 104 -5.99 10.29 4.80
CA PHE A 104 -4.96 10.11 5.81
C PHE A 104 -5.61 10.26 7.18
N ILE A 105 -5.67 9.17 7.94
CA ILE A 105 -6.42 9.09 9.20
C ILE A 105 -5.53 9.43 10.39
N SER A 106 -4.36 8.78 10.49
CA SER A 106 -3.41 8.98 11.58
C SER A 106 -2.03 9.32 11.05
N PRO A 107 -1.28 10.22 11.69
CA PRO A 107 0.09 10.51 11.32
C PRO A 107 0.98 9.28 11.55
N VAL A 108 1.86 9.00 10.61
CA VAL A 108 2.86 7.93 10.71
C VAL A 108 4.15 8.54 11.28
N LYS A 109 4.44 8.27 12.55
CA LYS A 109 5.68 8.74 13.19
C LYS A 109 6.89 8.00 12.62
N ALA A 110 8.02 8.70 12.50
CA ALA A 110 9.28 8.06 12.13
C ALA A 110 9.58 6.89 13.07
N GLY A 111 9.95 5.73 12.50
CA GLY A 111 10.16 4.48 13.24
C GLY A 111 8.93 3.58 13.35
N SER A 112 7.76 4.01 12.89
CA SER A 112 6.57 3.16 12.83
C SER A 112 6.71 2.04 11.80
N ARG A 113 5.98 0.94 12.02
CA ARG A 113 5.85 -0.14 11.03
C ARG A 113 4.45 -0.16 10.47
N LEU A 114 4.35 -0.29 9.17
CA LEU A 114 3.10 -0.27 8.41
C LEU A 114 2.88 -1.58 7.67
N ARG A 115 1.62 -1.95 7.48
CA ARG A 115 1.20 -3.00 6.53
C ARG A 115 -0.08 -2.63 5.82
N GLY A 116 -0.28 -3.21 4.65
CA GLY A 116 -1.49 -3.06 3.86
C GLY A 116 -2.43 -4.24 4.04
N ARG A 117 -3.71 -3.94 4.23
CA ARG A 117 -4.83 -4.90 4.23
C ARG A 117 -5.75 -4.58 3.07
N PHE A 118 -6.15 -5.60 2.31
CA PHE A 118 -6.86 -5.42 1.05
C PHE A 118 -8.13 -6.25 0.97
N VAL A 119 -9.25 -5.59 0.63
CA VAL A 119 -10.53 -6.24 0.31
C VAL A 119 -10.87 -5.92 -1.14
N LEU A 120 -11.02 -6.93 -1.98
CA LEU A 120 -11.43 -6.74 -3.38
C LEU A 120 -12.92 -6.41 -3.43
N THR A 121 -13.26 -5.20 -3.87
CA THR A 121 -14.65 -4.72 -3.91
C THR A 121 -15.25 -4.73 -5.31
N GLU A 122 -14.41 -4.69 -6.34
CA GLU A 122 -14.82 -4.80 -7.74
C GLU A 122 -13.71 -5.44 -8.59
N ALA A 123 -14.12 -6.29 -9.53
CA ALA A 123 -13.25 -6.83 -10.57
C ALA A 123 -14.07 -7.04 -11.83
N THR A 124 -13.86 -6.20 -12.83
CA THR A 124 -14.69 -6.13 -14.04
C THR A 124 -13.82 -6.17 -15.30
N LEU A 125 -14.06 -7.12 -16.19
CA LEU A 125 -13.44 -7.13 -17.52
C LEU A 125 -14.02 -5.98 -18.36
N ARG A 126 -13.20 -4.98 -18.67
CA ARG A 126 -13.56 -3.88 -19.57
C ARG A 126 -13.35 -4.23 -21.03
N LYS A 127 -12.36 -5.10 -21.28
CA LYS A 127 -12.01 -5.70 -22.59
C LYS A 127 -11.56 -7.15 -22.36
N PRO A 128 -11.45 -7.97 -23.39
CA PRO A 128 -11.03 -9.37 -23.23
C PRO A 128 -9.72 -9.56 -22.47
N ASN A 129 -8.80 -8.60 -22.55
CA ASN A 129 -7.48 -8.62 -21.92
C ASN A 129 -7.26 -7.50 -20.91
N GLU A 130 -8.31 -6.77 -20.48
CA GLU A 130 -8.20 -5.66 -19.52
C GLU A 130 -9.17 -5.85 -18.36
N LEU A 131 -8.66 -6.09 -17.17
CA LEU A 131 -9.41 -6.20 -15.94
C LEU A 131 -9.26 -4.92 -15.12
N PHE A 132 -10.37 -4.24 -14.86
CA PHE A 132 -10.44 -3.17 -13.87
C PHE A 132 -10.65 -3.78 -12.49
N THR A 133 -9.93 -3.27 -11.49
CA THR A 133 -10.08 -3.67 -10.11
C THR A 133 -10.28 -2.47 -9.20
N ARG A 134 -11.13 -2.62 -8.20
CA ARG A 134 -11.26 -1.70 -7.06
C ARG A 134 -10.99 -2.50 -5.79
N THR A 135 -10.05 -2.01 -5.00
CA THR A 135 -9.64 -2.65 -3.76
C THR A 135 -9.76 -1.65 -2.62
N SER A 136 -10.55 -1.97 -1.61
CA SER A 136 -10.52 -1.22 -0.36
C SER A 136 -9.22 -1.52 0.35
N ALA A 137 -8.35 -0.52 0.43
CA ALA A 137 -7.04 -0.60 1.05
C ALA A 137 -7.04 0.11 2.39
N THR A 138 -6.54 -0.57 3.42
CA THR A 138 -6.29 -0.02 4.75
C THR A 138 -4.81 -0.17 5.07
N VAL A 139 -4.13 0.93 5.38
CA VAL A 139 -2.74 0.89 5.86
C VAL A 139 -2.76 0.97 7.37
N GLU A 140 -2.40 -0.12 8.03
CA GLU A 140 -2.36 -0.24 9.49
C GLU A 140 -1.00 0.24 10.02
N ILE A 141 -1.01 0.81 11.25
CA ILE A 141 0.19 1.14 12.02
C ILE A 141 0.32 0.11 13.14
N GLU A 142 1.48 -0.52 13.29
CA GLU A 142 1.72 -1.53 14.32
C GLU A 142 1.51 -0.93 15.72
N GLY A 143 0.64 -1.57 16.51
CA GLY A 143 0.32 -1.14 17.86
C GLY A 143 -0.72 -0.01 17.98
N GLU A 144 -1.29 0.46 16.86
CA GLU A 144 -2.30 1.51 16.86
C GLU A 144 -3.68 0.96 16.43
N ASP A 145 -4.74 1.45 17.07
CA ASP A 145 -6.11 1.05 16.72
C ASP A 145 -6.61 1.72 15.43
N LYS A 146 -6.11 2.93 15.14
CA LYS A 146 -6.50 3.70 13.95
C LYS A 146 -5.49 3.51 12.84
N PRO A 147 -5.95 3.30 11.59
CA PRO A 147 -5.05 3.16 10.45
C PRO A 147 -4.37 4.49 10.09
N ALA A 148 -3.26 4.41 9.37
CA ALA A 148 -2.60 5.56 8.76
C ALA A 148 -3.41 6.11 7.58
N LEU A 149 -3.96 5.21 6.76
CA LEU A 149 -4.61 5.55 5.49
C LEU A 149 -5.73 4.55 5.19
N VAL A 150 -6.80 5.06 4.58
CA VAL A 150 -7.84 4.26 3.91
C VAL A 150 -8.08 4.83 2.51
N ALA A 151 -8.30 3.95 1.54
CA ALA A 151 -8.56 4.34 0.16
C ALA A 151 -9.33 3.25 -0.59
N ASP A 152 -10.11 3.64 -1.59
CA ASP A 152 -10.52 2.76 -2.68
C ASP A 152 -9.45 2.86 -3.77
N TRP A 153 -8.58 1.85 -3.86
CA TRP A 153 -7.47 1.82 -4.81
C TRP A 153 -7.89 1.15 -6.10
N LEU A 154 -7.65 1.84 -7.22
CA LEU A 154 -8.06 1.43 -8.55
C LEU A 154 -6.85 0.90 -9.33
N GLY A 155 -7.01 -0.26 -9.94
CA GLY A 155 -6.00 -0.89 -10.77
C GLY A 155 -6.53 -1.32 -12.14
N LEU A 156 -5.62 -1.40 -13.10
CA LEU A 156 -5.84 -2.06 -14.37
C LEU A 156 -4.84 -3.20 -14.50
N VAL A 157 -5.33 -4.39 -14.83
CA VAL A 157 -4.50 -5.56 -15.11
C VAL A 157 -4.68 -5.94 -16.56
N TYR A 158 -3.57 -6.02 -17.28
CA TYR A 158 -3.55 -6.42 -18.68
C TYR A 158 -3.02 -7.85 -18.79
N PHE A 159 -3.68 -8.65 -19.62
CA PHE A 159 -3.31 -10.05 -19.89
C PHE A 159 -2.70 -10.20 -21.27
N ASN A 160 -1.86 -11.25 -21.44
CA ASN A 160 -1.28 -11.64 -22.73
C ASN A 160 -2.33 -12.17 -23.71
#